data_b5862a13d50486b559cf66612b9dc7dd
#
_entry.id   b5862a13d50486b559cf66612b9dc7dd
#
_cell.length_a   1.000
_cell.length_b   1.000
_cell.length_c   1.000
_cell.angle_alpha   90.00
_cell.angle_beta   90.00
_cell.angle_gamma   90.00
#
_symmetry.space_group_name_H-M   'P 1'
#
loop_
_entity.id
_entity.type
_entity.pdbx_description
1 polymer ?
#
loop_
_entity_poly.entity_id
_entity_poly.type
_entity_poly.pdbx_seq_one_letter_code
_entity_poly.pdbx_strand_id
1 'polypeptide(L)'
;MRHRWPIMLARLVWSCLALAISFGAQAQADPDFARLAKSAGQPQIPGLHIVYMTSLGDPAQAPWKNIILHQTEGAPGAAKSLAEGQSRNPTKRGVTLWVETDGTIYWSVPETIVTTQGDGANRNDNKYIDNSKTFRQVIKINSIGIEFNGNAPDVRAPLTPEQFKAGLLLVKFLQERYGIPPERIYAHNWIDYKDARYCEGCELAERARAQAYRPSVEKPQK
;
A
#
# COMPACT_ATOMS: atom_id res chain seq x y z
N MET A 1 -73.57 -45.50 -40.59
CA MET A 1 -72.84 -45.86 -39.38
C MET A 1 -71.80 -44.77 -39.15
N ARG A 2 -71.94 -43.94 -38.07
CA ARG A 2 -71.11 -42.76 -37.80
C ARG A 2 -70.07 -43.11 -36.76
N HIS A 3 -68.84 -43.13 -37.13
CA HIS A 3 -67.75 -43.20 -36.10
C HIS A 3 -67.23 -41.80 -35.82
N ARG A 4 -67.52 -41.34 -34.61
CA ARG A 4 -66.94 -40.12 -34.03
C ARG A 4 -65.59 -40.46 -33.39
N TRP A 5 -64.57 -39.75 -33.79
CA TRP A 5 -63.30 -39.73 -33.11
C TRP A 5 -63.23 -38.57 -32.13
N PRO A 6 -62.82 -38.77 -30.90
CA PRO A 6 -62.60 -37.67 -30.00
C PRO A 6 -61.26 -37.01 -30.27
N ILE A 7 -61.33 -35.72 -30.43
CA ILE A 7 -60.14 -34.87 -30.55
C ILE A 7 -59.52 -34.74 -29.15
N MET A 8 -58.40 -35.42 -28.89
CA MET A 8 -57.57 -35.16 -27.72
C MET A 8 -56.81 -33.84 -27.96
N LEU A 9 -57.24 -32.79 -27.28
CA LEU A 9 -56.48 -31.56 -27.13
C LEU A 9 -55.28 -31.83 -26.19
N ALA A 10 -54.12 -32.10 -26.79
CA ALA A 10 -52.88 -32.08 -26.10
C ALA A 10 -52.53 -30.61 -25.76
N ARG A 11 -52.82 -30.22 -24.54
CA ARG A 11 -52.29 -28.96 -23.97
C ARG A 11 -50.79 -29.13 -23.77
N LEU A 12 -50.01 -28.67 -24.71
CA LEU A 12 -48.59 -28.41 -24.52
C LEU A 12 -48.46 -27.24 -23.53
N VAL A 13 -48.29 -27.59 -22.27
CA VAL A 13 -47.83 -26.65 -21.26
C VAL A 13 -46.35 -26.34 -21.56
N TRP A 14 -46.13 -25.26 -22.27
CA TRP A 14 -44.79 -24.69 -22.37
C TRP A 14 -44.47 -24.09 -20.98
N SER A 15 -43.83 -24.90 -20.16
CA SER A 15 -43.11 -24.37 -19.00
C SER A 15 -41.93 -23.57 -19.50
N CYS A 16 -42.16 -22.29 -19.76
CA CYS A 16 -41.06 -21.34 -19.87
C CYS A 16 -40.40 -21.28 -18.50
N LEU A 17 -39.39 -22.15 -18.32
CA LEU A 17 -38.43 -22.00 -17.26
C LEU A 17 -37.64 -20.74 -17.61
N ALA A 18 -38.15 -19.59 -17.19
CA ALA A 18 -37.39 -18.37 -17.16
C ALA A 18 -36.25 -18.59 -16.16
N LEU A 19 -35.11 -19.04 -16.70
CA LEU A 19 -33.84 -18.93 -16.00
C LEU A 19 -33.61 -17.42 -15.82
N ALA A 20 -34.15 -16.88 -14.74
CA ALA A 20 -33.69 -15.60 -14.22
C ALA A 20 -32.23 -15.82 -13.81
N ILE A 21 -31.31 -15.67 -14.77
CA ILE A 21 -29.91 -15.42 -14.48
C ILE A 21 -29.94 -14.04 -13.83
N SER A 22 -30.15 -14.05 -12.53
CA SER A 22 -29.81 -12.93 -11.67
C SER A 22 -28.30 -12.76 -11.81
N PHE A 23 -27.88 -11.98 -12.81
CA PHE A 23 -26.63 -11.26 -12.69
C PHE A 23 -26.85 -10.29 -11.53
N GLY A 24 -26.80 -10.82 -10.33
CA GLY A 24 -26.43 -10.04 -9.20
C GLY A 24 -25.06 -9.50 -9.58
N ALA A 25 -24.99 -8.26 -10.00
CA ALA A 25 -23.78 -7.49 -9.90
C ALA A 25 -23.46 -7.51 -8.41
N GLN A 26 -22.81 -8.58 -7.96
CA GLN A 26 -21.97 -8.50 -6.80
C GLN A 26 -20.99 -7.40 -7.17
N ALA A 27 -21.28 -6.18 -6.75
CA ALA A 27 -20.24 -5.21 -6.55
C ALA A 27 -19.20 -5.98 -5.77
N GLN A 28 -18.17 -6.42 -6.48
CA GLN A 28 -17.08 -7.18 -5.91
C GLN A 28 -16.55 -6.23 -4.88
N ALA A 29 -16.83 -6.52 -3.60
CA ALA A 29 -16.32 -5.74 -2.51
C ALA A 29 -14.85 -5.56 -2.81
N ASP A 30 -14.41 -4.31 -2.83
CA ASP A 30 -13.02 -3.91 -3.04
C ASP A 30 -12.15 -4.94 -2.32
N PRO A 31 -11.19 -5.59 -2.98
CA PRO A 31 -10.53 -6.75 -2.43
C PRO A 31 -10.15 -6.43 -0.99
N ASP A 32 -10.57 -7.27 -0.09
CA ASP A 32 -10.36 -7.06 1.33
C ASP A 32 -8.85 -6.91 1.61
N PHE A 33 -8.40 -5.67 1.71
CA PHE A 33 -7.00 -5.35 1.96
C PHE A 33 -6.50 -6.06 3.23
N ALA A 34 -7.34 -6.17 4.24
CA ALA A 34 -6.96 -6.87 5.48
C ALA A 34 -6.64 -8.35 5.22
N ARG A 35 -7.42 -9.00 4.35
CA ARG A 35 -7.14 -10.38 3.95
C ARG A 35 -5.87 -10.49 3.13
N LEU A 36 -5.69 -9.60 2.14
CA LEU A 36 -4.47 -9.56 1.34
C LEU A 36 -3.25 -9.21 2.19
N ALA A 37 -3.42 -8.24 3.09
CA ALA A 37 -2.35 -7.77 3.97
C ALA A 37 -1.83 -8.86 4.92
N LYS A 38 -2.68 -9.80 5.31
CA LYS A 38 -2.31 -10.93 6.18
C LYS A 38 -1.86 -12.18 5.41
N SER A 39 -1.92 -12.16 4.07
CA SER A 39 -1.48 -13.31 3.29
C SER A 39 0.04 -13.47 3.34
N ALA A 40 0.51 -14.69 3.44
CA ALA A 40 1.90 -15.01 3.16
C ALA A 40 2.16 -15.00 1.65
N GLY A 41 3.41 -14.82 1.23
CA GLY A 41 3.82 -14.85 -0.17
C GLY A 41 3.78 -13.49 -0.86
N GLN A 42 3.46 -13.46 -2.14
CA GLN A 42 3.52 -12.26 -2.99
C GLN A 42 2.11 -11.77 -3.33
N PRO A 43 1.51 -10.89 -2.52
CA PRO A 43 0.15 -10.41 -2.72
C PRO A 43 0.03 -9.56 -3.98
N GLN A 44 -1.05 -9.77 -4.73
CA GLN A 44 -1.44 -8.90 -5.83
C GLN A 44 -2.40 -7.84 -5.28
N ILE A 45 -2.03 -6.58 -5.41
CA ILE A 45 -2.81 -5.46 -4.87
C ILE A 45 -3.42 -4.69 -6.03
N PRO A 46 -4.76 -4.62 -6.13
CA PRO A 46 -5.42 -3.87 -7.18
C PRO A 46 -4.95 -2.42 -7.26
N GLY A 47 -4.60 -1.97 -8.46
CA GLY A 47 -4.12 -0.61 -8.70
C GLY A 47 -2.66 -0.36 -8.37
N LEU A 48 -1.90 -1.39 -7.94
CA LEU A 48 -0.45 -1.34 -7.78
C LEU A 48 0.26 -2.28 -8.77
N HIS A 49 1.34 -1.80 -9.32
CA HIS A 49 2.30 -2.62 -10.06
C HIS A 49 3.52 -2.87 -9.17
N ILE A 50 3.62 -4.08 -8.59
CA ILE A 50 4.72 -4.45 -7.70
C ILE A 50 5.58 -5.51 -8.34
N VAL A 51 6.88 -5.23 -8.44
CA VAL A 51 7.92 -6.16 -8.86
C VAL A 51 8.63 -6.68 -7.60
N TYR A 52 8.40 -7.94 -7.29
CA TYR A 52 9.04 -8.59 -6.15
C TYR A 52 10.41 -9.14 -6.56
N MET A 53 11.47 -8.70 -5.88
CA MET A 53 12.85 -9.18 -6.09
C MET A 53 13.22 -10.32 -5.14
N THR A 54 12.29 -10.69 -4.25
CA THR A 54 12.47 -11.74 -3.24
C THR A 54 11.11 -12.33 -2.85
N SER A 55 11.11 -13.49 -2.21
CA SER A 55 9.96 -13.98 -1.48
C SER A 55 9.79 -13.19 -0.20
N LEU A 56 8.57 -12.77 0.12
CA LEU A 56 8.32 -11.90 1.27
C LEU A 56 8.45 -12.64 2.61
N GLY A 57 7.84 -13.81 2.73
CA GLY A 57 7.76 -14.57 3.98
C GLY A 57 6.45 -14.34 4.74
N ASP A 58 6.46 -14.66 6.02
CA ASP A 58 5.30 -14.51 6.89
C ASP A 58 5.24 -13.10 7.49
N PRO A 59 4.19 -12.32 7.20
CA PRO A 59 4.06 -10.96 7.73
C PRO A 59 3.96 -10.91 9.27
N ALA A 60 3.54 -12.00 9.92
CA ALA A 60 3.48 -12.06 11.39
C ALA A 60 4.87 -12.01 12.04
N GLN A 61 5.93 -12.31 11.30
CA GLN A 61 7.31 -12.26 11.78
C GLN A 61 7.99 -10.91 11.52
N ALA A 62 7.33 -10.01 10.81
CA ALA A 62 7.87 -8.69 10.50
C ALA A 62 7.88 -7.79 11.75
N PRO A 63 8.97 -7.05 12.01
CA PRO A 63 9.08 -6.23 13.22
C PRO A 63 8.41 -4.84 13.07
N TRP A 64 7.68 -4.60 12.00
CA TRP A 64 7.26 -3.28 11.60
C TRP A 64 6.15 -2.70 12.46
N LYS A 65 6.41 -1.52 13.01
CA LYS A 65 5.47 -0.71 13.82
C LYS A 65 5.28 0.68 13.22
N ASN A 66 6.13 1.06 12.27
CA ASN A 66 6.13 2.37 11.66
C ASN A 66 6.39 2.26 10.16
N ILE A 67 5.93 3.26 9.41
CA ILE A 67 6.28 3.49 8.01
C ILE A 67 7.07 4.79 7.93
N ILE A 68 8.24 4.76 7.27
CA ILE A 68 9.05 5.96 7.01
C ILE A 68 9.06 6.19 5.49
N LEU A 69 8.70 7.41 5.10
CA LEU A 69 8.66 7.85 3.72
C LEU A 69 9.89 8.69 3.42
N HIS A 70 10.61 8.30 2.37
CA HIS A 70 11.81 8.94 1.87
C HIS A 70 11.59 9.43 0.44
N GLN A 71 12.36 10.41 0.03
CA GLN A 71 12.41 10.87 -1.34
C GLN A 71 13.87 11.09 -1.75
N THR A 72 14.32 10.36 -2.75
CA THR A 72 15.72 10.41 -3.19
C THR A 72 15.96 11.50 -4.22
N GLU A 73 17.11 12.13 -4.16
CA GLU A 73 17.63 13.04 -5.19
C GLU A 73 18.07 12.30 -6.48
N GLY A 74 17.71 11.03 -6.63
CA GLY A 74 18.07 10.19 -7.76
C GLY A 74 17.38 10.60 -9.05
N ALA A 75 17.96 10.24 -10.19
CA ALA A 75 17.36 10.45 -11.50
C ALA A 75 16.15 9.51 -11.70
N PRO A 76 15.13 9.92 -12.50
CA PRO A 76 14.08 9.01 -12.96
C PRO A 76 14.67 7.74 -13.60
N GLY A 77 14.04 6.60 -13.38
CA GLY A 77 14.49 5.29 -13.87
C GLY A 77 15.47 4.53 -12.96
N ALA A 78 15.95 5.14 -11.87
CA ALA A 78 16.95 4.51 -11.00
C ALA A 78 16.38 3.55 -9.97
N ALA A 79 15.07 3.58 -9.65
CA ALA A 79 14.48 2.78 -8.59
C ALA A 79 14.74 1.27 -8.75
N LYS A 80 14.64 0.74 -9.98
CA LYS A 80 14.93 -0.67 -10.25
C LYS A 80 16.36 -1.06 -9.86
N SER A 81 17.35 -0.31 -10.33
CA SER A 81 18.75 -0.62 -10.05
C SER A 81 19.12 -0.46 -8.57
N LEU A 82 18.50 0.51 -7.89
CA LEU A 82 18.64 0.71 -6.45
C LEU A 82 18.05 -0.48 -5.67
N ALA A 83 16.85 -0.93 -6.04
CA ALA A 83 16.20 -2.10 -5.45
C ALA A 83 16.97 -3.39 -5.68
N GLU A 84 17.51 -3.61 -6.90
CA GLU A 84 18.39 -4.74 -7.21
C GLU A 84 19.67 -4.71 -6.37
N GLY A 85 20.25 -3.52 -6.22
CA GLY A 85 21.40 -3.34 -5.34
C GLY A 85 21.08 -3.64 -3.87
N GLN A 86 19.88 -3.25 -3.40
CA GLN A 86 19.40 -3.56 -2.05
C GLN A 86 19.16 -5.06 -1.88
N SER A 87 18.55 -5.72 -2.87
CA SER A 87 18.31 -7.16 -2.84
C SER A 87 19.60 -7.97 -2.75
N ARG A 88 20.65 -7.56 -3.47
CA ARG A 88 21.98 -8.21 -3.39
C ARG A 88 22.71 -7.96 -2.08
N ASN A 89 22.46 -6.85 -1.40
CA ASN A 89 23.04 -6.50 -0.11
C ASN A 89 21.97 -5.95 0.83
N PRO A 90 21.15 -6.83 1.43
CA PRO A 90 19.93 -6.45 2.16
C PRO A 90 20.15 -5.49 3.33
N THR A 91 21.31 -5.54 3.98
CA THR A 91 21.59 -4.75 5.19
C THR A 91 22.31 -3.43 4.90
N LYS A 92 22.63 -3.14 3.63
CA LYS A 92 23.23 -1.85 3.27
C LYS A 92 22.27 -0.69 3.56
N ARG A 93 22.78 0.54 3.52
CA ARG A 93 21.96 1.74 3.57
C ARG A 93 20.93 1.73 2.43
N GLY A 94 19.66 1.98 2.74
CA GLY A 94 18.53 1.99 1.83
C GLY A 94 17.27 1.50 2.49
N VAL A 95 16.27 1.21 1.68
CA VAL A 95 14.91 0.91 2.12
C VAL A 95 14.39 -0.44 1.60
N THR A 96 13.24 -0.87 2.10
CA THR A 96 12.57 -2.10 1.66
C THR A 96 11.89 -1.93 0.31
N LEU A 97 11.28 -0.78 0.07
CA LEU A 97 10.43 -0.49 -1.10
C LEU A 97 10.91 0.74 -1.85
N TRP A 98 11.02 0.63 -3.16
CA TRP A 98 11.44 1.70 -4.06
C TRP A 98 10.33 1.99 -5.06
N VAL A 99 9.91 3.24 -5.17
CA VAL A 99 8.81 3.68 -6.04
C VAL A 99 9.36 4.56 -7.16
N GLU A 100 9.18 4.11 -8.40
CA GLU A 100 9.61 4.83 -9.59
C GLU A 100 8.61 5.95 -9.94
N THR A 101 9.01 6.88 -10.78
CA THR A 101 8.22 8.04 -11.22
C THR A 101 6.90 7.64 -11.90
N ASP A 102 6.82 6.48 -12.51
CA ASP A 102 5.61 5.92 -13.12
C ASP A 102 4.70 5.17 -12.12
N GLY A 103 5.07 5.16 -10.84
CA GLY A 103 4.35 4.46 -9.78
C GLY A 103 4.69 2.97 -9.66
N THR A 104 5.61 2.42 -10.47
CA THR A 104 6.10 1.04 -10.32
C THR A 104 6.83 0.89 -8.99
N ILE A 105 6.49 -0.15 -8.25
CA ILE A 105 7.06 -0.46 -6.94
C ILE A 105 8.00 -1.66 -7.05
N TYR A 106 9.20 -1.53 -6.51
CA TYR A 106 10.17 -2.62 -6.39
C TYR A 106 10.31 -3.01 -4.93
N TRP A 107 9.90 -4.23 -4.58
CA TRP A 107 10.06 -4.78 -3.22
C TRP A 107 11.37 -5.56 -3.15
N SER A 108 12.36 -4.99 -2.49
CA SER A 108 13.76 -5.41 -2.64
C SER A 108 14.21 -6.52 -1.69
N VAL A 109 13.66 -6.61 -0.48
CA VAL A 109 14.13 -7.55 0.55
C VAL A 109 12.97 -8.25 1.26
N PRO A 110 13.18 -9.44 1.86
CA PRO A 110 12.17 -10.09 2.69
C PRO A 110 11.67 -9.21 3.84
N GLU A 111 10.45 -9.45 4.28
CA GLU A 111 9.77 -8.66 5.32
C GLU A 111 10.48 -8.65 6.68
N THR A 112 11.31 -9.65 6.95
CA THR A 112 12.05 -9.77 8.22
C THR A 112 13.40 -9.08 8.19
N ILE A 113 13.81 -8.55 7.04
CA ILE A 113 15.12 -7.92 6.88
C ILE A 113 15.05 -6.43 7.21
N VAL A 114 15.82 -6.03 8.21
CA VAL A 114 15.99 -4.63 8.59
C VAL A 114 16.96 -3.94 7.65
N THR A 115 16.47 -2.93 6.92
CA THR A 115 17.29 -2.04 6.10
C THR A 115 17.81 -0.85 6.91
N THR A 116 18.94 -0.28 6.54
CA THR A 116 19.52 0.87 7.24
C THR A 116 19.00 2.17 6.64
N GLN A 117 17.93 2.73 7.20
CA GLN A 117 17.19 3.86 6.65
C GLN A 117 16.98 5.06 7.58
N GLY A 118 17.02 4.86 8.90
CA GLY A 118 16.78 5.92 9.86
C GLY A 118 17.14 5.50 11.28
N ASP A 119 17.57 6.44 12.10
CA ASP A 119 17.98 6.22 13.50
C ASP A 119 17.06 6.92 14.52
N GLY A 120 16.12 7.76 14.05
CA GLY A 120 15.15 8.46 14.90
C GLY A 120 15.79 9.50 15.82
N ALA A 121 16.93 10.05 15.43
CA ALA A 121 17.73 10.94 16.29
C ALA A 121 17.23 12.40 16.31
N ASN A 122 16.19 12.72 15.54
CA ASN A 122 15.67 14.07 15.44
C ASN A 122 14.66 14.39 16.57
N ARG A 123 14.81 15.58 17.16
CA ARG A 123 13.76 16.24 17.93
C ARG A 123 13.14 17.31 17.06
N ASN A 124 11.84 17.25 16.87
CA ASN A 124 11.15 18.08 15.93
C ASN A 124 9.86 18.63 16.55
N ASP A 125 9.59 19.91 16.32
CA ASP A 125 8.38 20.59 16.79
C ASP A 125 7.24 20.56 15.76
N ASN A 126 7.32 19.64 14.80
CA ASN A 126 6.27 19.45 13.83
C ASN A 126 4.98 18.97 14.51
N LYS A 127 3.82 19.50 14.07
CA LYS A 127 2.49 19.17 14.64
C LYS A 127 2.14 17.68 14.59
N TYR A 128 2.82 16.89 13.76
CA TYR A 128 2.61 15.44 13.64
C TYR A 128 3.54 14.64 14.56
N ILE A 129 4.45 15.29 15.29
CA ILE A 129 5.49 14.64 16.06
C ILE A 129 5.29 14.88 17.56
N ASP A 130 5.15 13.78 18.25
CA ASP A 130 5.29 13.71 19.71
C ASP A 130 6.69 13.13 20.02
N ASN A 131 7.63 13.99 20.39
CA ASN A 131 9.00 13.59 20.68
C ASN A 131 9.10 12.52 21.79
N SER A 132 8.13 12.44 22.69
CA SER A 132 8.09 11.37 23.71
C SER A 132 7.88 9.99 23.10
N LYS A 133 7.31 9.92 21.89
CA LYS A 133 6.99 8.68 21.16
C LYS A 133 7.86 8.43 19.93
N THR A 134 8.64 9.42 19.49
CA THR A 134 9.41 9.34 18.25
C THR A 134 10.90 9.35 18.48
N PHE A 135 11.40 10.21 19.35
CA PHE A 135 12.84 10.36 19.55
C PHE A 135 13.50 9.06 20.01
N ARG A 136 14.37 8.52 19.18
CA ARG A 136 15.03 7.22 19.36
C ARG A 136 14.11 6.01 19.54
N GLN A 137 12.84 6.18 19.15
CA GLN A 137 11.83 5.11 19.21
C GLN A 137 11.34 4.70 17.81
N VAL A 138 11.29 5.64 16.86
CA VAL A 138 11.04 5.37 15.44
C VAL A 138 12.39 5.20 14.77
N ILE A 139 12.82 3.95 14.66
CA ILE A 139 14.18 3.59 14.24
C ILE A 139 14.12 2.46 13.21
N LYS A 140 15.24 2.20 12.52
CA LYS A 140 15.30 1.19 11.44
C LYS A 140 14.79 -0.20 11.83
N ILE A 141 15.00 -0.63 13.08
CA ILE A 141 14.66 -2.00 13.50
C ILE A 141 13.16 -2.24 13.68
N ASN A 142 12.34 -1.19 13.70
CA ASN A 142 10.88 -1.29 13.85
C ASN A 142 10.12 -0.52 12.76
N SER A 143 10.80 -0.11 11.71
CA SER A 143 10.22 0.73 10.66
C SER A 143 10.48 0.17 9.28
N ILE A 144 9.45 0.10 8.45
CA ILE A 144 9.57 -0.22 7.03
C ILE A 144 9.70 1.08 6.23
N GLY A 145 10.69 1.14 5.32
CA GLY A 145 10.96 2.32 4.50
C GLY A 145 10.44 2.20 3.09
N ILE A 146 9.92 3.31 2.59
CA ILE A 146 9.52 3.51 1.20
C ILE A 146 10.31 4.69 0.65
N GLU A 147 11.06 4.49 -0.42
CA GLU A 147 11.83 5.52 -1.12
C GLU A 147 11.15 5.87 -2.45
N PHE A 148 10.77 7.11 -2.62
CA PHE A 148 10.28 7.65 -3.87
C PHE A 148 11.44 8.22 -4.66
N ASN A 149 11.64 7.70 -5.87
CA ASN A 149 12.79 8.02 -6.71
C ASN A 149 12.47 9.11 -7.72
N GLY A 150 13.47 9.90 -8.15
CA GLY A 150 13.41 10.67 -9.36
C GLY A 150 13.12 12.16 -9.24
N ASN A 151 13.42 12.81 -8.12
CA ASN A 151 13.29 14.25 -8.00
C ASN A 151 14.54 15.06 -8.44
N ALA A 152 15.54 14.41 -9.04
CA ALA A 152 16.63 15.12 -9.69
C ALA A 152 16.15 15.73 -11.02
N PRO A 153 16.64 16.92 -11.44
CA PRO A 153 17.66 17.73 -10.75
C PRO A 153 17.11 18.67 -9.66
N ASP A 154 15.81 18.77 -9.49
CA ASP A 154 15.20 19.64 -8.47
C ASP A 154 14.75 18.82 -7.24
N VAL A 155 15.55 18.88 -6.19
CA VAL A 155 15.28 18.17 -4.93
C VAL A 155 13.98 18.60 -4.25
N ARG A 156 13.36 19.72 -4.69
CA ARG A 156 12.07 20.19 -4.18
C ARG A 156 10.90 19.76 -5.06
N ALA A 157 11.17 19.06 -6.17
CA ALA A 157 10.11 18.57 -7.03
C ALA A 157 9.16 17.67 -6.24
N PRO A 158 7.83 17.85 -6.36
CA PRO A 158 6.88 16.98 -5.72
C PRO A 158 6.93 15.58 -6.33
N LEU A 159 6.32 14.61 -5.64
CA LEU A 159 6.06 13.30 -6.23
C LEU A 159 5.21 13.45 -7.49
N THR A 160 5.44 12.58 -8.48
CA THR A 160 4.53 12.51 -9.63
C THR A 160 3.13 12.07 -9.17
N PRO A 161 2.06 12.38 -9.93
CA PRO A 161 0.72 11.90 -9.62
C PRO A 161 0.66 10.37 -9.48
N GLU A 162 1.42 9.64 -10.30
CA GLU A 162 1.52 8.19 -10.30
C GLU A 162 2.20 7.68 -9.01
N GLN A 163 3.32 8.29 -8.63
CA GLN A 163 3.99 7.98 -7.35
C GLN A 163 3.10 8.27 -6.15
N PHE A 164 2.42 9.41 -6.17
CA PHE A 164 1.55 9.80 -5.07
C PHE A 164 0.38 8.82 -4.90
N LYS A 165 -0.27 8.46 -6.01
CA LYS A 165 -1.35 7.46 -6.03
C LYS A 165 -0.86 6.10 -5.57
N ALA A 166 0.24 5.61 -6.13
CA ALA A 166 0.84 4.33 -5.75
C ALA A 166 1.26 4.34 -4.27
N GLY A 167 1.85 5.43 -3.81
CA GLY A 167 2.28 5.61 -2.42
C GLY A 167 1.12 5.53 -1.42
N LEU A 168 -0.02 6.17 -1.70
CA LEU A 168 -1.19 6.09 -0.82
C LEU A 168 -1.75 4.67 -0.73
N LEU A 169 -1.85 3.96 -1.85
CA LEU A 169 -2.32 2.58 -1.88
C LEU A 169 -1.33 1.64 -1.17
N LEU A 170 -0.03 1.84 -1.40
CA LEU A 170 1.02 1.06 -0.75
C LEU A 170 1.02 1.26 0.76
N VAL A 171 0.94 2.50 1.23
CA VAL A 171 0.86 2.81 2.66
C VAL A 171 -0.35 2.14 3.29
N LYS A 172 -1.53 2.24 2.67
CA LYS A 172 -2.74 1.56 3.14
C LYS A 172 -2.52 0.05 3.24
N PHE A 173 -1.95 -0.56 2.21
CA PHE A 173 -1.65 -1.99 2.21
C PHE A 173 -0.70 -2.38 3.35
N LEU A 174 0.38 -1.63 3.57
CA LEU A 174 1.33 -1.90 4.66
C LEU A 174 0.70 -1.73 6.04
N GLN A 175 -0.17 -0.74 6.20
CA GLN A 175 -0.94 -0.56 7.44
C GLN A 175 -1.77 -1.80 7.77
N GLU A 176 -2.54 -2.30 6.80
CA GLU A 176 -3.38 -3.49 6.98
C GLU A 176 -2.53 -4.76 7.18
N ARG A 177 -1.44 -4.88 6.42
CA ARG A 177 -0.57 -6.06 6.49
C ARG A 177 0.12 -6.21 7.85
N TYR A 178 0.56 -5.10 8.44
CA TYR A 178 1.34 -5.11 9.68
C TYR A 178 0.60 -4.53 10.89
N GLY A 179 -0.64 -4.10 10.72
CA GLY A 179 -1.40 -3.47 11.78
C GLY A 179 -0.83 -2.11 12.21
N ILE A 180 -0.26 -1.34 11.27
CA ILE A 180 0.36 -0.04 11.56
C ILE A 180 -0.72 1.05 11.55
N PRO A 181 -0.96 1.74 12.68
CA PRO A 181 -1.96 2.78 12.73
C PRO A 181 -1.49 4.07 12.03
N PRO A 182 -2.42 4.95 11.62
CA PRO A 182 -2.11 6.14 10.82
C PRO A 182 -1.08 7.09 11.43
N GLU A 183 -1.08 7.25 12.74
CA GLU A 183 -0.15 8.10 13.47
C GLU A 183 1.29 7.56 13.47
N ARG A 184 1.49 6.35 12.95
CA ARG A 184 2.81 5.71 12.82
C ARG A 184 3.38 5.80 11.40
N ILE A 185 2.86 6.71 10.58
CA ILE A 185 3.41 7.06 9.26
C ILE A 185 4.22 8.34 9.41
N TYR A 186 5.46 8.33 9.03
CA TYR A 186 6.39 9.46 9.21
C TYR A 186 7.07 9.83 7.89
N ALA A 187 7.23 11.14 7.67
CA ALA A 187 8.22 11.65 6.75
C ALA A 187 9.61 11.53 7.40
N HIS A 188 10.63 11.23 6.62
CA HIS A 188 11.99 11.06 7.14
C HIS A 188 12.47 12.29 7.90
N ASN A 189 12.24 13.50 7.39
CA ASN A 189 12.60 14.74 8.06
C ASN A 189 11.92 14.96 9.42
N TRP A 190 10.84 14.23 9.72
CA TRP A 190 10.17 14.38 11.01
C TRP A 190 10.89 13.63 12.14
N ILE A 191 11.67 12.60 11.80
CA ILE A 191 12.28 11.70 12.79
C ILE A 191 13.80 11.67 12.74
N ASP A 192 14.41 12.06 11.61
CA ASP A 192 15.85 12.13 11.42
C ASP A 192 16.31 13.52 11.02
N TYR A 193 17.56 13.87 11.37
CA TYR A 193 18.15 15.12 10.91
C TYR A 193 18.44 15.04 9.41
N LYS A 194 17.82 15.93 8.66
CA LYS A 194 17.94 16.01 7.20
C LYS A 194 18.14 17.45 6.75
N ASP A 195 18.61 17.60 5.55
CA ASP A 195 18.71 18.90 4.90
C ASP A 195 17.35 19.58 4.85
N ALA A 196 17.28 20.84 5.31
CA ALA A 196 16.03 21.60 5.34
C ALA A 196 15.57 22.12 3.94
N ARG A 197 16.33 21.82 2.85
CA ARG A 197 15.97 22.26 1.50
C ARG A 197 14.63 21.71 1.02
N TYR A 198 14.27 20.50 1.44
CA TYR A 198 13.01 19.83 1.09
C TYR A 198 12.59 18.85 2.19
N CYS A 199 11.36 18.37 2.12
CA CYS A 199 10.86 17.40 3.05
C CYS A 199 10.58 16.07 2.36
N GLU A 200 11.36 15.06 2.70
CA GLU A 200 11.22 13.70 2.17
C GLU A 200 9.89 13.07 2.63
N GLY A 201 8.92 12.97 1.70
CA GLY A 201 7.65 12.29 1.93
C GLY A 201 6.61 13.04 2.77
N CYS A 202 6.81 14.32 3.11
CA CYS A 202 5.90 15.06 3.97
C CYS A 202 4.46 15.10 3.47
N GLU A 203 4.24 15.49 2.22
CA GLU A 203 2.89 15.61 1.67
C GLU A 203 2.16 14.27 1.68
N LEU A 204 2.85 13.21 1.30
CA LEU A 204 2.27 11.86 1.32
C LEU A 204 1.95 11.41 2.75
N ALA A 205 2.85 11.65 3.72
CA ALA A 205 2.62 11.30 5.11
C ALA A 205 1.41 12.03 5.70
N GLU A 206 1.28 13.34 5.43
CA GLU A 206 0.14 14.13 5.85
C GLU A 206 -1.17 13.62 5.26
N ARG A 207 -1.18 13.34 3.97
CA ARG A 207 -2.36 12.83 3.28
C ARG A 207 -2.75 11.43 3.75
N ALA A 208 -1.79 10.55 3.94
CA ALA A 208 -2.04 9.19 4.41
C ALA A 208 -2.64 9.19 5.83
N ARG A 209 -2.11 10.03 6.73
CA ARG A 209 -2.69 10.23 8.07
C ARG A 209 -4.11 10.79 8.01
N ALA A 210 -4.38 11.76 7.14
CA ALA A 210 -5.69 12.39 7.01
C ALA A 210 -6.75 11.44 6.42
N GLN A 211 -6.38 10.56 5.50
CA GLN A 211 -7.31 9.60 4.90
C GLN A 211 -7.78 8.52 5.88
N ALA A 212 -6.94 8.15 6.83
CA ALA A 212 -7.28 7.17 7.84
C ALA A 212 -8.27 7.71 8.88
N TYR A 213 -8.41 9.03 8.99
CA TYR A 213 -9.34 9.70 9.92
C TYR A 213 -10.68 10.04 9.26
N ARG A 214 -11.20 9.20 8.37
CA ARG A 214 -12.64 9.29 8.07
C ARG A 214 -13.37 8.52 9.17
N PRO A 215 -14.08 9.21 10.11
CA PRO A 215 -14.99 8.51 10.98
C PRO A 215 -15.94 7.74 10.06
N SER A 216 -16.14 6.46 10.33
CA SER A 216 -17.23 5.70 9.71
C SER A 216 -18.48 6.55 9.89
N VAL A 217 -19.06 7.02 8.79
CA VAL A 217 -20.35 7.70 8.85
C VAL A 217 -21.31 6.65 9.41
N GLU A 218 -21.66 6.78 10.67
CA GLU A 218 -22.71 5.98 11.28
C GLU A 218 -23.92 6.09 10.37
N LYS A 219 -24.32 4.95 9.79
CA LYS A 219 -25.58 4.90 9.06
C LYS A 219 -26.66 5.29 10.08
N PRO A 220 -27.51 6.26 9.76
CA PRO A 220 -28.60 6.59 10.65
C PRO A 220 -29.40 5.31 10.90
N GLN A 221 -29.50 4.92 12.16
CA GLN A 221 -30.38 3.85 12.59
C GLN A 221 -31.81 4.28 12.22
N LYS A 222 -32.46 3.47 11.39
CA LYS A 222 -33.88 3.62 11.06
C LYS A 222 -34.72 3.00 12.16
#